data_17c14e180c73a102c17b026fc27b52f3
#
_entry.id   17c14e180c73a102c17b026fc27b52f3
#
_cell.length_a   1.000
_cell.length_b   1.000
_cell.length_c   1.000
_cell.angle_alpha   90.00
_cell.angle_beta   90.00
_cell.angle_gamma   90.00
#
_symmetry.space_group_name_H-M   'P 1'
#
loop_
_entity.id
_entity.type
_entity.pdbx_description
1 polymer ?
#
loop_
_entity_poly.entity_id
_entity_poly.type
_entity_poly.pdbx_seq_one_letter_code
_entity_poly.pdbx_strand_id
1 'polypeptide(L)'
;VESTDLVLMKSVTISDADANGGRQSYTQVTSNVLNNMFANVSQTDRTAGVTKYRKFFFRNKNAADETATNSRVWIASRSTGEDYFRIKAGTDTDTQAEADDYTEWLGSGYLDGALATDATTFDAIFDNNDGVYDGSMIRVTDSSGGEEFLTVKSSGGVSWLGNTATIVTTTGARSTYPSGQNSVVSGVVDLGSLIAATSAWAETTATGTYDEATYPVEVNNPGTVSDTWTLTFTAATTFTVSGTNTGSVGSGSTASNFSPINANAGGGVYYFLIRSAGWGGTWAIGETVTFTTTHSSAGWWSKEVVPASTAAKSSNSVGFKMYVEGA
;
A
#
# COMPACT_ATOMS: atom_id res chain seq x y z
N VAL A 1 -6.31 -12.37 10.67
CA VAL A 1 -5.20 -12.22 9.69
C VAL A 1 -3.89 -12.45 10.41
N GLU A 2 -3.12 -13.42 9.96
CA GLU A 2 -1.82 -13.75 10.52
C GLU A 2 -0.70 -12.94 9.84
N SER A 3 0.44 -12.76 10.50
CA SER A 3 1.57 -12.02 9.92
C SER A 3 2.10 -12.63 8.61
N THR A 4 1.90 -13.93 8.40
CA THR A 4 2.25 -14.65 7.17
C THR A 4 1.33 -14.36 5.99
N ASP A 5 0.13 -13.85 6.26
CA ASP A 5 -0.84 -13.44 5.24
C ASP A 5 -0.49 -12.06 4.65
N LEU A 6 0.33 -11.30 5.36
CA LEU A 6 0.67 -9.93 5.03
C LEU A 6 1.99 -9.86 4.30
N VAL A 7 1.97 -9.35 3.09
CA VAL A 7 3.15 -9.31 2.23
C VAL A 7 3.36 -7.92 1.62
N LEU A 8 4.63 -7.59 1.38
CA LEU A 8 5.01 -6.39 0.65
C LEU A 8 5.27 -6.76 -0.81
N MET A 9 4.53 -6.15 -1.73
CA MET A 9 4.63 -6.39 -3.17
C MET A 9 5.26 -5.18 -3.87
N LYS A 10 5.96 -5.42 -4.97
CA LYS A 10 6.52 -4.36 -5.83
C LYS A 10 5.46 -3.87 -6.84
N SER A 11 5.68 -2.68 -7.39
CA SER A 11 4.97 -2.21 -8.58
C SER A 11 5.44 -2.93 -9.85
N VAL A 12 4.66 -2.81 -10.92
CA VAL A 12 4.99 -3.43 -12.23
C VAL A 12 6.21 -2.78 -12.89
N THR A 13 6.40 -1.47 -12.69
CA THR A 13 7.55 -0.75 -13.23
C THR A 13 8.48 -0.34 -12.10
N ILE A 14 9.75 -0.74 -12.19
CA ILE A 14 10.80 -0.39 -11.24
C ILE A 14 11.93 0.28 -12.02
N SER A 15 12.03 1.59 -11.91
CA SER A 15 13.03 2.40 -12.60
C SER A 15 13.31 3.69 -11.81
N ASP A 16 14.18 4.54 -12.33
CA ASP A 16 14.41 5.89 -11.82
C ASP A 16 13.89 6.95 -12.84
N ALA A 17 12.83 6.61 -13.60
CA ALA A 17 12.18 7.44 -14.59
C ALA A 17 10.71 7.67 -14.23
N ASP A 18 10.08 8.65 -14.86
CA ASP A 18 8.69 9.08 -14.63
C ASP A 18 7.65 7.95 -14.68
N ALA A 19 7.90 6.92 -15.51
CA ALA A 19 7.03 5.74 -15.62
C ALA A 19 7.19 4.71 -14.49
N ASN A 20 8.12 4.91 -13.53
CA ASN A 20 8.28 4.06 -12.35
C ASN A 20 6.98 4.01 -11.55
N GLY A 21 6.64 2.86 -10.97
CA GLY A 21 5.41 2.69 -10.20
C GLY A 21 4.32 1.93 -10.97
N GLY A 22 3.15 2.53 -11.08
CA GLY A 22 1.98 1.89 -11.68
C GLY A 22 1.36 0.84 -10.74
N ARG A 23 0.73 -0.18 -11.31
CA ARG A 23 -0.02 -1.21 -10.60
C ARG A 23 0.84 -2.15 -9.76
N GLN A 24 0.20 -2.90 -8.87
CA GLN A 24 0.83 -4.01 -8.18
C GLN A 24 1.31 -5.09 -9.16
N SER A 25 2.55 -5.56 -8.95
CA SER A 25 3.07 -6.76 -9.60
C SER A 25 2.83 -8.00 -8.72
N TYR A 26 3.24 -9.18 -9.24
CA TYR A 26 3.28 -10.42 -8.45
C TYR A 26 4.64 -10.65 -7.76
N THR A 27 5.54 -9.68 -7.81
CA THR A 27 6.87 -9.80 -7.21
C THR A 27 6.84 -9.33 -5.75
N GLN A 28 7.06 -10.26 -4.83
CA GLN A 28 7.14 -9.96 -3.41
C GLN A 28 8.52 -9.39 -3.03
N VAL A 29 8.53 -8.44 -2.11
CA VAL A 29 9.76 -7.98 -1.44
C VAL A 29 10.11 -8.98 -0.35
N THR A 30 11.32 -9.54 -0.41
CA THR A 30 11.86 -10.42 0.64
C THR A 30 12.66 -9.57 1.63
N SER A 31 12.34 -9.67 2.91
CA SER A 31 13.05 -8.94 3.98
C SER A 31 14.53 -9.38 4.06
N ASN A 32 15.40 -8.47 4.46
CA ASN A 32 16.84 -8.70 4.64
C ASN A 32 17.61 -9.15 3.37
N VAL A 33 17.06 -8.89 2.18
CA VAL A 33 17.76 -9.09 0.91
C VAL A 33 18.34 -7.76 0.44
N LEU A 34 19.63 -7.75 0.16
CA LEU A 34 20.36 -6.56 -0.27
C LEU A 34 19.80 -6.04 -1.62
N ASN A 35 19.67 -4.74 -1.74
CA ASN A 35 19.19 -4.05 -2.95
C ASN A 35 17.79 -4.47 -3.43
N ASN A 36 16.98 -5.03 -2.54
CA ASN A 36 15.66 -5.55 -2.89
C ASN A 36 14.61 -4.43 -3.08
N MET A 37 14.75 -3.31 -2.38
CA MET A 37 13.88 -2.15 -2.49
C MET A 37 14.52 -1.04 -3.33
N PHE A 38 15.70 -0.60 -2.96
CA PHE A 38 16.49 0.40 -3.67
C PHE A 38 17.81 -0.21 -4.15
N ALA A 39 18.29 0.22 -5.31
CA ALA A 39 19.62 -0.14 -5.79
C ALA A 39 20.71 0.58 -5.00
N ASN A 40 21.95 0.10 -5.06
CA ASN A 40 23.10 0.79 -4.46
C ASN A 40 23.20 2.23 -4.97
N VAL A 41 23.48 3.16 -4.05
CA VAL A 41 23.76 4.54 -4.38
C VAL A 41 25.16 4.63 -4.98
N SER A 42 25.26 5.12 -6.21
CA SER A 42 26.55 5.27 -6.92
C SER A 42 27.41 6.40 -6.32
N GLN A 43 28.70 6.42 -6.66
CA GLN A 43 29.55 7.55 -6.29
C GLN A 43 29.07 8.86 -6.92
N THR A 44 28.58 8.82 -8.15
CA THR A 44 28.02 9.99 -8.84
C THR A 44 26.80 10.52 -8.09
N ASP A 45 25.86 9.63 -7.72
CA ASP A 45 24.67 10.00 -6.96
C ASP A 45 25.02 10.66 -5.62
N ARG A 46 26.00 10.11 -4.89
CA ARG A 46 26.46 10.67 -3.61
C ARG A 46 27.14 12.02 -3.76
N THR A 47 27.88 12.21 -4.86
CA THR A 47 28.57 13.49 -5.11
C THR A 47 27.59 14.59 -5.49
N ALA A 48 26.62 14.29 -6.35
CA ALA A 48 25.67 15.26 -6.89
C ALA A 48 24.41 15.43 -6.00
N GLY A 49 24.08 14.42 -5.20
CA GLY A 49 22.79 14.27 -4.57
C GLY A 49 21.77 13.69 -5.55
N VAL A 50 20.85 12.87 -5.04
CA VAL A 50 19.78 12.27 -5.84
C VAL A 50 18.58 11.94 -4.97
N THR A 51 17.38 11.99 -5.56
CA THR A 51 16.16 11.42 -4.97
C THR A 51 15.71 10.26 -5.84
N LYS A 52 15.46 9.12 -5.22
CA LYS A 52 14.95 7.90 -5.89
C LYS A 52 13.60 7.51 -5.29
N TYR A 53 12.69 7.04 -6.12
CA TYR A 53 11.34 6.66 -5.73
C TYR A 53 11.13 5.17 -5.95
N ARG A 54 10.38 4.53 -5.05
CA ARG A 54 9.90 3.15 -5.22
C ARG A 54 8.49 3.04 -4.70
N LYS A 55 7.64 2.41 -5.50
CA LYS A 55 6.25 2.13 -5.12
C LYS A 55 6.11 0.69 -4.67
N PHE A 56 5.40 0.53 -3.58
CA PHE A 56 5.11 -0.77 -2.97
C PHE A 56 3.62 -0.88 -2.69
N PHE A 57 3.18 -2.14 -2.49
CA PHE A 57 1.83 -2.44 -2.05
C PHE A 57 1.89 -3.32 -0.82
N PHE A 58 1.19 -2.91 0.24
CA PHE A 58 0.95 -3.78 1.36
C PHE A 58 -0.30 -4.61 1.05
N ARG A 59 -0.15 -5.93 0.98
CA ARG A 59 -1.19 -6.85 0.54
C ARG A 59 -1.56 -7.85 1.62
N ASN A 60 -2.86 -8.03 1.83
CA ASN A 60 -3.47 -9.11 2.58
C ASN A 60 -3.71 -10.30 1.64
N LYS A 61 -3.13 -11.46 1.96
CA LYS A 61 -3.29 -12.73 1.21
C LYS A 61 -4.01 -13.79 2.05
N ASN A 62 -4.72 -13.41 3.11
CA ASN A 62 -5.45 -14.34 3.95
C ASN A 62 -6.44 -15.16 3.12
N ALA A 63 -6.33 -16.50 3.19
CA ALA A 63 -7.11 -17.43 2.38
C ALA A 63 -8.56 -17.63 2.89
N ALA A 64 -8.86 -17.16 4.08
CA ALA A 64 -10.22 -17.12 4.63
C ALA A 64 -10.93 -15.79 4.34
N ASP A 65 -10.31 -14.92 3.54
CA ASP A 65 -10.81 -13.61 3.14
C ASP A 65 -11.11 -12.66 4.33
N GLU A 66 -10.39 -12.85 5.44
CA GLU A 66 -10.47 -11.93 6.57
C GLU A 66 -9.93 -10.54 6.20
N THR A 67 -10.57 -9.52 6.71
CA THR A 67 -10.14 -8.13 6.51
C THR A 67 -8.93 -7.80 7.37
N ALA A 68 -7.89 -7.23 6.77
CA ALA A 68 -6.81 -6.58 7.51
C ALA A 68 -7.22 -5.12 7.79
N THR A 69 -7.71 -4.85 8.99
CA THR A 69 -8.24 -3.53 9.37
C THR A 69 -7.12 -2.61 9.86
N ASN A 70 -7.32 -1.29 9.71
CA ASN A 70 -6.38 -0.25 10.18
C ASN A 70 -4.93 -0.51 9.74
N SER A 71 -4.75 -0.89 8.48
CA SER A 71 -3.44 -1.20 7.93
C SER A 71 -2.57 0.05 7.85
N ARG A 72 -1.36 -0.03 8.35
CA ARG A 72 -0.44 1.11 8.49
C ARG A 72 0.97 0.74 8.12
N VAL A 73 1.74 1.71 7.61
CA VAL A 73 3.18 1.57 7.34
C VAL A 73 3.94 2.78 7.86
N TRP A 74 5.15 2.55 8.40
CA TRP A 74 6.05 3.61 8.89
C TRP A 74 7.51 3.19 8.79
N ILE A 75 8.41 4.16 8.94
CA ILE A 75 9.86 3.94 9.03
C ILE A 75 10.19 3.55 10.47
N ALA A 76 10.44 2.27 10.71
CA ALA A 76 10.69 1.73 12.05
C ALA A 76 12.15 1.89 12.50
N SER A 77 13.09 1.88 11.56
CA SER A 77 14.49 2.22 11.81
C SER A 77 14.99 3.15 10.70
N ARG A 78 15.64 4.23 11.13
CA ARG A 78 16.22 5.24 10.24
C ARG A 78 17.41 4.66 9.49
N SER A 79 17.73 5.26 8.33
CA SER A 79 18.98 4.97 7.64
C SER A 79 20.18 5.11 8.58
N THR A 80 21.13 4.22 8.44
CA THR A 80 22.40 4.29 9.17
C THR A 80 23.46 5.14 8.44
N GLY A 81 23.15 5.60 7.22
CA GLY A 81 23.93 6.53 6.41
C GLY A 81 23.53 7.98 6.62
N GLU A 82 23.90 8.82 5.68
CA GLU A 82 23.52 10.24 5.62
C GLU A 82 22.34 10.48 4.69
N ASP A 83 21.86 9.43 4.00
CA ASP A 83 20.61 9.40 3.26
C ASP A 83 19.42 9.25 4.20
N TYR A 84 18.27 9.71 3.77
CA TYR A 84 17.04 9.57 4.55
C TYR A 84 15.85 9.18 3.67
N PHE A 85 14.85 8.65 4.32
CA PHE A 85 13.67 8.12 3.65
C PHE A 85 12.41 8.90 4.03
N ARG A 86 11.50 8.99 3.06
CA ARG A 86 10.15 9.53 3.23
C ARG A 86 9.16 8.56 2.64
N ILE A 87 7.95 8.53 3.20
CA ILE A 87 6.86 7.68 2.75
C ILE A 87 5.58 8.49 2.54
N LYS A 88 4.74 8.04 1.61
CA LYS A 88 3.45 8.65 1.30
C LYS A 88 2.47 7.58 0.80
N ALA A 89 1.17 7.72 1.09
CA ALA A 89 0.14 6.91 0.46
C ALA A 89 0.16 7.14 -1.06
N GLY A 90 0.04 6.08 -1.81
CA GLY A 90 -0.13 6.09 -3.26
C GLY A 90 -1.52 5.63 -3.66
N THR A 91 -1.84 5.72 -4.94
CA THR A 91 -3.04 5.12 -5.54
C THR A 91 -2.73 3.73 -6.08
N ASP A 92 -3.67 3.10 -6.76
CA ASP A 92 -3.46 1.80 -7.41
C ASP A 92 -2.56 1.88 -8.65
N THR A 93 -2.50 3.04 -9.30
CA THR A 93 -1.93 3.17 -10.65
C THR A 93 -0.94 4.32 -10.81
N ASP A 94 -0.78 5.20 -9.81
CA ASP A 94 0.10 6.36 -9.89
C ASP A 94 1.55 5.98 -10.22
N THR A 95 2.18 6.86 -10.97
CA THR A 95 3.56 6.77 -11.43
C THR A 95 4.46 7.72 -10.66
N GLN A 96 5.78 7.66 -10.87
CA GLN A 96 6.73 8.59 -10.26
C GLN A 96 6.44 10.03 -10.68
N ALA A 97 6.05 10.29 -11.92
CA ALA A 97 5.68 11.63 -12.37
C ALA A 97 4.58 12.26 -11.52
N GLU A 98 3.58 11.45 -11.11
CA GLU A 98 2.52 11.92 -10.21
C GLU A 98 3.00 12.01 -8.76
N ALA A 99 3.88 11.10 -8.33
CA ALA A 99 4.43 11.10 -6.99
C ALA A 99 5.39 12.27 -6.73
N ASP A 100 6.05 12.80 -7.76
CA ASP A 100 6.89 14.01 -7.64
C ASP A 100 6.08 15.25 -7.21
N ASP A 101 4.81 15.32 -7.59
CA ASP A 101 3.89 16.39 -7.20
C ASP A 101 3.30 16.21 -5.79
N TYR A 102 3.54 15.07 -5.14
CA TYR A 102 3.02 14.84 -3.79
C TYR A 102 3.73 15.72 -2.75
N THR A 103 2.92 16.36 -1.93
CA THR A 103 3.35 17.13 -0.76
C THR A 103 3.23 16.29 0.52
N GLU A 104 3.73 16.80 1.64
CA GLU A 104 3.57 16.18 2.96
C GLU A 104 4.08 14.73 3.02
N TRP A 105 5.30 14.53 2.57
CA TRP A 105 5.99 13.25 2.68
C TRP A 105 6.38 12.97 4.13
N LEU A 106 5.85 11.89 4.71
CA LEU A 106 6.10 11.49 6.08
C LEU A 106 7.51 10.91 6.23
N GLY A 107 8.20 11.30 7.28
CA GLY A 107 9.57 10.89 7.55
C GLY A 107 9.73 10.32 8.94
N SER A 108 10.98 10.19 9.37
CA SER A 108 11.33 9.77 10.72
C SER A 108 12.40 10.67 11.34
N GLY A 109 12.27 10.87 12.64
CA GLY A 109 13.21 11.58 13.49
C GLY A 109 13.49 10.79 14.75
N TYR A 110 14.14 11.41 15.71
CA TYR A 110 14.35 10.88 17.06
C TYR A 110 14.00 11.94 18.10
N LEU A 111 13.60 11.51 19.30
CA LEU A 111 13.21 12.45 20.38
C LEU A 111 14.36 13.38 20.78
N ASP A 112 14.11 14.67 20.81
CA ASP A 112 15.00 15.71 21.38
C ASP A 112 14.56 16.01 22.81
N GLY A 113 14.92 15.14 23.73
CA GLY A 113 14.43 15.09 25.09
C GLY A 113 13.55 13.86 25.36
N ALA A 114 13.39 13.49 26.62
CA ALA A 114 12.52 12.38 26.97
C ALA A 114 11.05 12.78 26.82
N LEU A 115 10.24 11.93 26.25
CA LEU A 115 8.78 12.07 26.22
C LEU A 115 8.21 11.41 27.48
N ALA A 116 7.66 12.21 28.38
CA ALA A 116 7.06 11.71 29.60
C ALA A 116 5.64 11.16 29.37
N THR A 117 5.20 10.25 30.22
CA THR A 117 3.79 9.81 30.27
C THR A 117 2.87 11.03 30.41
N ASP A 118 1.72 11.01 29.75
CA ASP A 118 0.71 12.05 29.66
C ASP A 118 1.16 13.37 28.99
N ALA A 119 2.42 13.48 28.55
CA ALA A 119 2.88 14.63 27.79
C ALA A 119 2.23 14.66 26.40
N THR A 120 1.66 15.81 26.04
CA THR A 120 1.06 16.08 24.73
C THR A 120 1.96 16.92 23.83
N THR A 121 3.10 17.40 24.34
CA THR A 121 4.03 18.23 23.57
C THR A 121 5.44 17.72 23.79
N PHE A 122 6.19 17.59 22.69
CA PHE A 122 7.58 17.13 22.71
C PHE A 122 8.30 17.58 21.45
N ASP A 123 9.62 17.55 21.51
CA ASP A 123 10.48 17.89 20.38
C ASP A 123 11.10 16.64 19.77
N ALA A 124 11.25 16.65 18.44
CA ALA A 124 11.91 15.58 17.68
C ALA A 124 12.80 16.16 16.58
N ILE A 125 13.97 15.58 16.39
CA ILE A 125 14.93 15.99 15.37
C ILE A 125 14.79 15.10 14.14
N PHE A 126 14.47 15.71 12.99
CA PHE A 126 14.37 15.08 11.68
C PHE A 126 15.62 15.36 10.84
N ASP A 127 15.68 14.80 9.62
CA ASP A 127 16.81 15.03 8.71
C ASP A 127 16.80 16.43 8.10
N ASN A 128 15.62 17.05 8.03
CA ASN A 128 15.36 18.43 7.61
C ASN A 128 14.06 18.92 8.27
N ASN A 129 13.67 20.16 8.01
CA ASN A 129 12.42 20.76 8.53
C ASN A 129 11.16 20.23 7.81
N ASP A 130 11.05 18.89 7.70
CA ASP A 130 10.01 18.21 6.96
C ASP A 130 9.80 16.78 7.54
N GLY A 131 8.67 16.14 7.23
CA GLY A 131 8.42 14.73 7.55
C GLY A 131 7.36 14.46 8.63
N VAL A 132 6.78 15.51 9.22
CA VAL A 132 5.60 15.43 10.08
C VAL A 132 4.76 16.69 9.90
N TYR A 133 3.43 16.56 9.94
CA TYR A 133 2.48 17.62 9.59
C TYR A 133 1.30 17.63 10.54
N ASP A 134 0.58 18.76 10.55
CA ASP A 134 -0.68 18.90 11.28
C ASP A 134 -1.66 17.78 10.86
N GLY A 135 -2.27 17.13 11.84
CA GLY A 135 -3.23 16.05 11.62
C GLY A 135 -2.63 14.70 11.29
N SER A 136 -1.31 14.59 11.04
CA SER A 136 -0.70 13.30 10.75
C SER A 136 -0.73 12.36 11.97
N MET A 137 -0.79 11.06 11.68
CA MET A 137 -0.50 10.03 12.68
C MET A 137 1.01 9.83 12.76
N ILE A 138 1.51 9.64 13.97
CA ILE A 138 2.91 9.30 14.22
C ILE A 138 3.01 8.02 15.04
N ARG A 139 4.12 7.34 14.88
CA ARG A 139 4.54 6.22 15.72
C ARG A 139 5.75 6.63 16.53
N VAL A 140 5.67 6.46 17.86
CA VAL A 140 6.84 6.57 18.74
C VAL A 140 7.26 5.17 19.17
N THR A 141 8.54 4.85 19.03
CA THR A 141 9.10 3.56 19.43
C THR A 141 10.41 3.78 20.16
N ASP A 142 10.74 2.91 21.12
CA ASP A 142 12.05 2.88 21.76
C ASP A 142 12.77 1.55 21.54
N SER A 143 14.05 1.52 21.91
CA SER A 143 14.90 0.34 21.78
C SER A 143 14.57 -0.78 22.79
N SER A 144 13.74 -0.52 23.81
CA SER A 144 13.27 -1.52 24.78
C SER A 144 11.95 -2.19 24.38
N GLY A 145 11.38 -1.77 23.24
CA GLY A 145 10.15 -2.34 22.69
C GLY A 145 8.88 -1.58 23.08
N GLY A 146 9.02 -0.42 23.75
CA GLY A 146 7.90 0.50 23.93
C GLY A 146 7.48 1.09 22.59
N GLU A 147 6.17 1.08 22.32
CA GLU A 147 5.65 1.64 21.06
C GLU A 147 4.19 2.07 21.18
N GLU A 148 3.86 3.21 20.58
CA GLU A 148 2.48 3.69 20.48
C GLU A 148 2.23 4.55 19.26
N PHE A 149 0.96 4.65 18.86
CA PHE A 149 0.49 5.60 17.86
C PHE A 149 -0.09 6.83 18.56
N LEU A 150 0.28 8.01 18.08
CA LEU A 150 -0.26 9.29 18.52
C LEU A 150 -0.77 10.07 17.30
N THR A 151 -1.78 10.91 17.48
CA THR A 151 -2.29 11.80 16.45
C THR A 151 -1.85 13.22 16.72
N VAL A 152 -1.17 13.83 15.77
CA VAL A 152 -0.79 15.25 15.80
C VAL A 152 -2.05 16.10 15.68
N LYS A 153 -2.14 17.22 16.39
CA LYS A 153 -3.27 18.14 16.25
C LYS A 153 -3.42 18.61 14.79
N SER A 154 -4.65 18.77 14.35
CA SER A 154 -4.97 19.18 12.97
C SER A 154 -4.74 20.68 12.70
N SER A 155 -4.37 21.46 13.71
CA SER A 155 -4.00 22.86 13.60
C SER A 155 -3.02 23.23 14.71
N GLY A 156 -1.87 23.78 14.34
CA GLY A 156 -0.80 24.10 15.27
C GLY A 156 -0.21 22.88 15.97
N GLY A 157 -0.28 21.74 15.34
CA GLY A 157 0.27 20.47 15.81
C GLY A 157 1.76 20.35 15.57
N VAL A 158 2.29 21.10 14.60
CA VAL A 158 3.73 21.07 14.27
C VAL A 158 4.28 22.48 14.08
N SER A 159 5.42 22.76 14.70
CA SER A 159 6.21 23.94 14.40
C SER A 159 7.69 23.56 14.29
N TRP A 160 8.44 24.26 13.43
CA TRP A 160 9.82 23.92 13.13
C TRP A 160 10.80 25.01 13.58
N LEU A 161 11.91 24.57 14.18
CA LEU A 161 13.10 25.40 14.42
C LEU A 161 14.30 24.64 13.87
N GLY A 162 14.77 25.00 12.66
CA GLY A 162 15.75 24.18 11.94
C GLY A 162 15.19 22.80 11.68
N ASN A 163 15.90 21.75 12.06
CA ASN A 163 15.50 20.36 11.90
C ASN A 163 14.70 19.81 13.10
N THR A 164 14.47 20.62 14.13
CA THR A 164 13.68 20.23 15.29
C THR A 164 12.22 20.59 15.07
N ALA A 165 11.35 19.60 15.13
CA ALA A 165 9.89 19.75 15.16
C ALA A 165 9.41 19.76 16.60
N THR A 166 8.71 20.82 17.03
CA THR A 166 7.85 20.73 18.21
C THR A 166 6.51 20.16 17.79
N ILE A 167 6.16 19.01 18.35
CA ILE A 167 4.98 18.22 17.98
C ILE A 167 3.97 18.31 19.14
N VAL A 168 2.72 18.65 18.83
CA VAL A 168 1.60 18.67 19.77
C VAL A 168 0.57 17.62 19.35
N THR A 169 0.31 16.66 20.22
CA THR A 169 -0.63 15.57 19.97
C THR A 169 -2.00 15.80 20.60
N THR A 170 -3.01 15.09 20.12
CA THR A 170 -4.39 15.16 20.63
C THR A 170 -4.56 14.46 21.97
N THR A 171 -3.71 13.49 22.26
CA THR A 171 -3.67 12.71 23.52
C THR A 171 -2.24 12.65 24.04
N GLY A 172 -2.07 12.53 25.34
CA GLY A 172 -0.75 12.30 25.96
C GLY A 172 -0.19 10.91 25.67
N ALA A 173 1.12 10.80 25.74
CA ALA A 173 1.83 9.53 25.60
C ALA A 173 1.43 8.57 26.75
N ARG A 174 1.22 7.30 26.44
CA ARG A 174 0.86 6.28 27.46
C ARG A 174 2.07 5.81 28.27
N SER A 175 3.26 5.98 27.74
CA SER A 175 4.51 5.54 28.33
C SER A 175 5.56 6.65 28.27
N THR A 176 6.64 6.48 29.04
CA THR A 176 7.82 7.34 28.93
C THR A 176 8.79 6.76 27.90
N TYR A 177 9.29 7.62 27.01
CA TYR A 177 10.29 7.27 25.99
C TYR A 177 11.59 8.04 26.26
N PRO A 178 12.76 7.38 26.24
CA PRO A 178 14.05 8.06 26.45
C PRO A 178 14.37 9.01 25.28
N SER A 179 15.20 10.00 25.54
CA SER A 179 15.71 10.91 24.50
C SER A 179 16.70 10.24 23.56
N GLY A 180 16.90 10.85 22.40
CA GLY A 180 17.95 10.53 21.43
C GLY A 180 17.59 9.40 20.48
N GLN A 181 18.59 8.86 19.81
CA GLN A 181 18.42 7.90 18.69
C GLN A 181 17.81 6.55 19.10
N ASN A 182 17.69 6.28 20.39
CA ASN A 182 17.01 5.09 20.91
C ASN A 182 15.48 5.18 20.82
N SER A 183 14.93 6.36 20.58
CA SER A 183 13.49 6.58 20.43
C SER A 183 13.20 7.24 19.09
N VAL A 184 12.60 6.48 18.19
CA VAL A 184 12.24 6.94 16.84
C VAL A 184 10.83 7.47 16.85
N VAL A 185 10.66 8.68 16.27
CA VAL A 185 9.38 9.28 15.94
C VAL A 185 9.21 9.19 14.43
N SER A 186 8.18 8.50 13.96
CA SER A 186 7.94 8.31 12.52
C SER A 186 6.52 8.70 12.14
N GLY A 187 6.38 9.44 11.05
CA GLY A 187 5.08 9.61 10.40
C GLY A 187 4.55 8.26 9.89
N VAL A 188 3.24 8.08 9.98
CA VAL A 188 2.55 6.82 9.66
C VAL A 188 1.62 7.05 8.47
N VAL A 189 1.79 6.23 7.43
CA VAL A 189 0.84 6.16 6.33
C VAL A 189 -0.30 5.22 6.72
N ASP A 190 -1.52 5.73 6.73
CA ASP A 190 -2.74 4.93 6.90
C ASP A 190 -3.14 4.38 5.52
N LEU A 191 -3.26 3.07 5.43
CA LEU A 191 -3.62 2.33 4.22
C LEU A 191 -5.06 1.80 4.28
N GLY A 192 -5.79 2.08 5.37
CA GLY A 192 -7.17 1.65 5.57
C GLY A 192 -7.32 0.14 5.76
N SER A 193 -8.44 -0.38 5.29
CA SER A 193 -8.75 -1.80 5.37
C SER A 193 -8.42 -2.51 4.05
N LEU A 194 -7.72 -3.64 4.14
CA LEU A 194 -7.29 -4.44 2.98
C LEU A 194 -8.15 -5.70 2.88
N ILE A 195 -9.09 -5.66 1.95
CA ILE A 195 -9.96 -6.77 1.57
C ILE A 195 -10.29 -6.68 0.09
N ALA A 196 -10.39 -7.82 -0.58
CA ALA A 196 -10.86 -7.86 -1.97
C ALA A 196 -12.36 -7.50 -2.04
N ALA A 197 -12.75 -6.77 -3.06
CA ALA A 197 -14.12 -6.31 -3.24
C ALA A 197 -14.55 -6.30 -4.70
N THR A 198 -15.86 -6.25 -4.93
CA THR A 198 -16.50 -6.04 -6.23
C THR A 198 -17.41 -4.82 -6.18
N SER A 199 -17.64 -4.20 -7.32
CA SER A 199 -18.58 -3.10 -7.47
C SER A 199 -18.96 -2.87 -8.93
N ALA A 200 -19.88 -1.92 -9.16
CA ALA A 200 -20.23 -1.41 -10.47
C ALA A 200 -20.77 -2.48 -11.45
N TRP A 201 -21.56 -3.45 -10.97
CA TRP A 201 -22.25 -4.39 -11.84
C TRP A 201 -23.19 -3.66 -12.80
N ALA A 202 -23.10 -3.94 -14.09
CA ALA A 202 -23.96 -3.38 -15.10
C ALA A 202 -24.18 -4.38 -16.24
N GLU A 203 -25.42 -4.42 -16.74
CA GLU A 203 -25.84 -5.28 -17.83
C GLU A 203 -26.27 -4.44 -19.04
N THR A 204 -25.81 -4.80 -20.22
CA THR A 204 -26.30 -4.26 -21.50
C THR A 204 -26.95 -5.42 -22.25
N THR A 205 -28.26 -5.57 -22.04
CA THR A 205 -29.06 -6.69 -22.52
C THR A 205 -30.50 -6.26 -22.82
N ALA A 206 -31.17 -6.99 -23.69
CA ALA A 206 -32.60 -6.80 -23.98
C ALA A 206 -33.48 -7.69 -23.09
N THR A 207 -33.10 -8.95 -22.87
CA THR A 207 -33.92 -9.97 -22.19
C THR A 207 -33.14 -10.90 -21.27
N GLY A 208 -31.80 -10.85 -21.30
CA GLY A 208 -30.96 -11.54 -20.35
C GLY A 208 -31.02 -10.86 -18.98
N THR A 209 -30.80 -11.58 -17.91
CA THR A 209 -30.74 -11.06 -16.54
C THR A 209 -29.70 -11.80 -15.72
N TYR A 210 -29.19 -11.14 -14.69
CA TYR A 210 -28.42 -11.80 -13.64
C TYR A 210 -28.89 -11.26 -12.28
N ASP A 211 -29.18 -12.14 -11.34
CA ASP A 211 -29.58 -11.78 -9.97
C ASP A 211 -28.35 -11.57 -9.10
N GLU A 212 -27.70 -10.42 -9.28
CA GLU A 212 -26.49 -10.04 -8.54
C GLU A 212 -26.76 -9.83 -7.04
N ALA A 213 -27.98 -9.45 -6.69
CA ALA A 213 -28.35 -9.24 -5.29
C ALA A 213 -28.37 -10.55 -4.48
N THR A 214 -28.80 -11.66 -5.09
CA THR A 214 -28.80 -13.00 -4.46
C THR A 214 -27.49 -13.74 -4.70
N TYR A 215 -26.84 -13.53 -5.84
CA TYR A 215 -25.61 -14.20 -6.28
C TYR A 215 -24.54 -13.18 -6.65
N PRO A 216 -24.02 -12.39 -5.69
CA PRO A 216 -23.00 -11.42 -5.98
C PRO A 216 -21.74 -12.09 -6.56
N VAL A 217 -20.96 -11.33 -7.32
CA VAL A 217 -19.64 -11.79 -7.75
C VAL A 217 -18.75 -12.01 -6.52
N GLU A 218 -18.24 -13.22 -6.37
CA GLU A 218 -17.37 -13.58 -5.26
C GLU A 218 -15.90 -13.29 -5.62
N VAL A 219 -15.16 -12.77 -4.66
CA VAL A 219 -13.73 -12.45 -4.77
C VAL A 219 -12.98 -13.10 -3.62
N ASN A 220 -11.65 -13.11 -3.71
CA ASN A 220 -10.79 -13.61 -2.63
C ASN A 220 -9.51 -12.76 -2.52
N ASN A 221 -8.99 -12.65 -1.30
CA ASN A 221 -7.80 -11.85 -1.03
C ASN A 221 -6.56 -12.34 -1.80
N PRO A 222 -6.28 -13.65 -1.92
CA PRO A 222 -5.08 -14.11 -2.62
C PRO A 222 -5.09 -13.90 -4.13
N GLY A 223 -6.27 -14.01 -4.78
CA GLY A 223 -6.35 -14.13 -6.25
C GLY A 223 -6.87 -12.91 -6.99
N THR A 224 -7.71 -12.10 -6.33
CA THR A 224 -8.36 -10.95 -6.96
C THR A 224 -7.35 -9.84 -7.26
N VAL A 225 -7.52 -9.18 -8.40
CA VAL A 225 -6.77 -8.00 -8.85
C VAL A 225 -7.71 -6.83 -9.07
N SER A 226 -7.20 -5.60 -9.04
CA SER A 226 -7.99 -4.43 -9.44
C SER A 226 -8.09 -4.38 -10.96
N ASP A 227 -9.30 -4.61 -11.48
CA ASP A 227 -9.57 -4.56 -12.91
C ASP A 227 -11.06 -4.25 -13.18
N THR A 228 -11.35 -3.81 -14.41
CA THR A 228 -12.69 -3.73 -14.96
C THR A 228 -12.87 -4.90 -15.91
N TRP A 229 -13.86 -5.74 -15.62
CA TRP A 229 -14.16 -6.95 -16.37
C TRP A 229 -15.32 -6.72 -17.32
N THR A 230 -15.22 -7.32 -18.50
CA THR A 230 -16.29 -7.36 -19.49
C THR A 230 -16.54 -8.82 -19.90
N LEU A 231 -17.75 -9.28 -19.67
CA LEU A 231 -18.29 -10.50 -20.27
C LEU A 231 -18.99 -10.10 -21.56
N THR A 232 -18.72 -10.80 -22.65
CA THR A 232 -19.41 -10.60 -23.93
C THR A 232 -20.04 -11.92 -24.36
N PHE A 233 -21.34 -11.93 -24.55
CA PHE A 233 -22.08 -13.12 -24.97
C PHE A 233 -21.78 -13.45 -26.43
N THR A 234 -21.38 -14.70 -26.68
CA THR A 234 -21.08 -15.26 -28.00
C THR A 234 -22.19 -16.17 -28.51
N ALA A 235 -23.10 -16.59 -27.63
CA ALA A 235 -24.34 -17.30 -27.91
C ALA A 235 -25.30 -17.12 -26.73
N ALA A 236 -26.51 -17.68 -26.81
CA ALA A 236 -27.53 -17.54 -25.78
C ALA A 236 -27.10 -17.99 -24.37
N THR A 237 -26.09 -18.84 -24.27
CA THR A 237 -25.64 -19.43 -22.99
C THR A 237 -24.12 -19.38 -22.81
N THR A 238 -23.36 -18.83 -23.76
CA THR A 238 -21.90 -18.80 -23.68
C THR A 238 -21.36 -17.39 -23.83
N PHE A 239 -20.28 -17.10 -23.13
CA PHE A 239 -19.63 -15.79 -23.14
C PHE A 239 -18.11 -15.91 -23.06
N THR A 240 -17.40 -14.89 -23.49
CA THR A 240 -15.98 -14.67 -23.25
C THR A 240 -15.79 -13.58 -22.22
N VAL A 241 -14.66 -13.61 -21.49
CA VAL A 241 -14.36 -12.63 -20.43
C VAL A 241 -12.98 -12.05 -20.63
N SER A 242 -12.90 -10.73 -20.48
CA SER A 242 -11.64 -9.98 -20.48
C SER A 242 -11.62 -8.89 -19.41
N GLY A 243 -10.48 -8.70 -18.79
CA GLY A 243 -10.18 -7.54 -17.97
C GLY A 243 -9.49 -6.45 -18.81
N THR A 244 -9.74 -5.19 -18.52
CA THR A 244 -9.13 -4.05 -19.20
C THR A 244 -7.60 -4.12 -19.19
N ASN A 245 -7.03 -4.62 -18.09
CA ASN A 245 -5.60 -4.69 -17.88
C ASN A 245 -5.06 -6.13 -17.87
N THR A 246 -5.87 -7.06 -17.41
CA THR A 246 -5.50 -8.49 -17.37
C THR A 246 -5.60 -9.14 -18.76
N GLY A 247 -6.45 -8.59 -19.63
CA GLY A 247 -6.75 -9.22 -20.92
C GLY A 247 -7.72 -10.40 -20.79
N SER A 248 -7.71 -11.30 -21.79
CA SER A 248 -8.62 -12.45 -21.80
C SER A 248 -8.31 -13.43 -20.68
N VAL A 249 -9.35 -13.85 -19.96
CA VAL A 249 -9.29 -14.86 -18.90
C VAL A 249 -10.10 -16.13 -19.23
N GLY A 250 -10.60 -16.22 -20.48
CA GLY A 250 -11.27 -17.39 -21.00
C GLY A 250 -12.73 -17.19 -21.34
N SER A 251 -13.45 -18.29 -21.43
CA SER A 251 -14.88 -18.32 -21.78
C SER A 251 -15.65 -19.17 -20.77
N GLY A 252 -16.92 -18.84 -20.59
CA GLY A 252 -17.82 -19.50 -19.67
C GLY A 252 -19.19 -19.80 -20.27
N SER A 253 -20.03 -20.38 -19.44
CA SER A 253 -21.43 -20.71 -19.78
C SER A 253 -22.34 -20.34 -18.61
N THR A 254 -23.57 -19.90 -18.91
CA THR A 254 -24.62 -19.69 -17.90
C THR A 254 -25.03 -20.97 -17.17
N ALA A 255 -24.71 -22.14 -17.73
CA ALA A 255 -25.03 -23.44 -17.13
C ALA A 255 -24.05 -23.93 -16.06
N SER A 256 -22.90 -23.24 -15.89
CA SER A 256 -21.88 -23.60 -14.91
C SER A 256 -21.26 -22.36 -14.26
N ASN A 257 -20.78 -22.53 -13.02
CA ASN A 257 -20.02 -21.46 -12.38
C ASN A 257 -18.78 -21.11 -13.21
N PHE A 258 -18.47 -19.82 -13.30
CA PHE A 258 -17.27 -19.31 -13.98
C PHE A 258 -16.31 -18.72 -12.98
N SER A 259 -15.13 -19.35 -12.85
CA SER A 259 -14.08 -18.93 -11.90
C SER A 259 -12.70 -18.99 -12.60
N PRO A 260 -12.33 -17.95 -13.33
CA PRO A 260 -11.06 -17.94 -14.07
C PRO A 260 -9.87 -17.91 -13.11
N ILE A 261 -8.94 -18.86 -13.28
CA ILE A 261 -7.77 -19.01 -12.40
C ILE A 261 -6.76 -17.87 -12.63
N ASN A 262 -6.30 -17.26 -11.54
CA ASN A 262 -5.17 -16.36 -11.54
C ASN A 262 -3.85 -17.12 -11.41
N ALA A 263 -3.29 -17.57 -12.53
CA ALA A 263 -2.05 -18.37 -12.56
C ALA A 263 -0.85 -17.62 -11.92
N ASN A 264 -0.84 -16.29 -11.96
CA ASN A 264 0.26 -15.48 -11.39
C ASN A 264 0.20 -15.40 -9.85
N ALA A 265 -0.97 -15.57 -9.25
CA ALA A 265 -1.11 -15.58 -7.79
C ALA A 265 -0.69 -16.91 -7.16
N GLY A 266 -0.62 -18.00 -7.96
CA GLY A 266 -0.32 -19.35 -7.50
C GLY A 266 -1.49 -20.00 -6.75
N GLY A 267 -1.30 -21.23 -6.27
CA GLY A 267 -2.26 -21.90 -5.39
C GLY A 267 -3.63 -22.25 -6.01
N GLY A 268 -3.84 -22.03 -7.32
CA GLY A 268 -5.12 -22.33 -7.98
C GLY A 268 -6.25 -21.38 -7.63
N VAL A 269 -5.94 -20.20 -7.09
CA VAL A 269 -6.94 -19.17 -6.76
C VAL A 269 -7.48 -18.50 -8.02
N TYR A 270 -8.71 -18.02 -7.96
CA TYR A 270 -9.37 -17.36 -9.07
C TYR A 270 -9.33 -15.82 -8.95
N TYR A 271 -9.52 -15.14 -10.08
CA TYR A 271 -9.71 -13.68 -10.08
C TYR A 271 -11.03 -13.28 -9.42
N PHE A 272 -12.09 -14.02 -9.74
CA PHE A 272 -13.46 -13.87 -9.23
C PHE A 272 -14.27 -15.14 -9.55
N LEU A 273 -15.46 -15.28 -8.93
CA LEU A 273 -16.41 -16.35 -9.21
C LEU A 273 -17.79 -15.75 -9.51
N ILE A 274 -18.38 -16.16 -10.64
CA ILE A 274 -19.78 -15.88 -11.01
C ILE A 274 -20.58 -17.17 -10.89
N ARG A 275 -21.66 -17.15 -10.10
CA ARG A 275 -22.52 -18.31 -9.87
C ARG A 275 -23.47 -18.52 -11.05
N SER A 276 -23.55 -19.76 -11.54
CA SER A 276 -24.50 -20.12 -12.61
C SER A 276 -25.96 -19.91 -12.21
N ALA A 277 -26.28 -20.03 -10.93
CA ALA A 277 -27.64 -19.87 -10.42
C ALA A 277 -28.21 -18.44 -10.54
N GLY A 278 -27.34 -17.43 -10.73
CA GLY A 278 -27.77 -16.04 -10.94
C GLY A 278 -28.28 -15.74 -12.35
N TRP A 279 -27.93 -16.56 -13.35
CA TRP A 279 -28.31 -16.32 -14.74
C TRP A 279 -29.79 -16.61 -15.01
N GLY A 280 -30.47 -15.69 -15.70
CA GLY A 280 -31.86 -15.79 -16.14
C GLY A 280 -32.08 -15.16 -17.51
N GLY A 281 -33.30 -15.29 -18.01
CA GLY A 281 -33.71 -14.77 -19.30
C GLY A 281 -32.95 -15.40 -20.48
N THR A 282 -32.88 -14.68 -21.60
CA THR A 282 -32.22 -15.12 -22.84
C THR A 282 -31.23 -14.05 -23.27
N TRP A 283 -29.98 -14.41 -23.40
CA TRP A 283 -28.92 -13.51 -23.83
C TRP A 283 -28.73 -13.59 -25.34
N ALA A 284 -28.39 -12.46 -25.97
CA ALA A 284 -28.08 -12.38 -27.39
C ALA A 284 -26.56 -12.17 -27.61
N ILE A 285 -26.10 -12.52 -28.81
CA ILE A 285 -24.70 -12.28 -29.20
C ILE A 285 -24.41 -10.80 -29.14
N GLY A 286 -23.31 -10.42 -28.48
CA GLY A 286 -22.84 -9.05 -28.30
C GLY A 286 -23.39 -8.35 -27.06
N GLU A 287 -24.37 -8.94 -26.34
CA GLU A 287 -24.77 -8.43 -25.03
C GLU A 287 -23.65 -8.57 -24.02
N THR A 288 -23.56 -7.66 -23.05
CA THR A 288 -22.45 -7.58 -22.12
C THR A 288 -22.88 -7.46 -20.67
N VAL A 289 -22.01 -7.95 -19.82
CA VAL A 289 -22.01 -7.67 -18.37
C VAL A 289 -20.65 -7.03 -18.05
N THR A 290 -20.66 -5.96 -17.28
CA THR A 290 -19.43 -5.33 -16.78
C THR A 290 -19.47 -5.22 -15.26
N PHE A 291 -18.33 -5.36 -14.62
CA PHE A 291 -18.14 -5.12 -13.19
C PHE A 291 -16.68 -4.80 -12.89
N THR A 292 -16.41 -4.29 -11.70
CA THR A 292 -15.04 -4.03 -11.23
C THR A 292 -14.68 -4.92 -10.07
N THR A 293 -13.42 -5.29 -9.97
CA THR A 293 -12.83 -5.89 -8.78
C THR A 293 -11.72 -5.02 -8.24
N THR A 294 -11.53 -5.05 -6.92
CA THR A 294 -10.43 -4.38 -6.22
C THR A 294 -9.67 -5.42 -5.42
N HIS A 295 -8.36 -5.43 -5.54
CA HIS A 295 -7.50 -6.32 -4.76
C HIS A 295 -7.44 -5.92 -3.28
N SER A 296 -7.04 -6.85 -2.41
CA SER A 296 -6.83 -6.68 -0.97
C SER A 296 -5.49 -6.02 -0.63
N SER A 297 -5.13 -4.92 -1.30
CA SER A 297 -3.87 -4.21 -1.03
C SER A 297 -4.00 -2.71 -1.22
N ALA A 298 -3.05 -1.96 -0.64
CA ALA A 298 -2.93 -0.53 -0.83
C ALA A 298 -1.52 -0.13 -1.21
N GLY A 299 -1.43 0.81 -2.17
CA GLY A 299 -0.17 1.35 -2.66
C GLY A 299 0.40 2.42 -1.74
N TRP A 300 1.71 2.45 -1.63
CA TRP A 300 2.45 3.51 -0.97
C TRP A 300 3.81 3.71 -1.61
N TRP A 301 4.30 4.93 -1.53
CA TRP A 301 5.60 5.33 -2.04
C TRP A 301 6.63 5.45 -0.94
N SER A 302 7.85 5.05 -1.22
CA SER A 302 9.05 5.44 -0.49
C SER A 302 9.95 6.23 -1.41
N LYS A 303 10.47 7.36 -0.93
CA LYS A 303 11.58 8.07 -1.57
C LYS A 303 12.81 8.04 -0.67
N GLU A 304 13.94 7.68 -1.28
CA GLU A 304 15.27 7.81 -0.73
C GLU A 304 15.85 9.14 -1.18
N VAL A 305 16.27 9.96 -0.24
CA VAL A 305 16.96 11.24 -0.52
C VAL A 305 18.41 11.10 -0.09
N VAL A 306 19.30 11.22 -1.05
CA VAL A 306 20.74 11.21 -0.85
C VAL A 306 21.25 12.65 -1.01
N PRO A 307 21.64 13.34 0.06
CA PRO A 307 22.21 14.69 -0.05
C PRO A 307 23.49 14.70 -0.86
N ALA A 308 23.79 15.84 -1.49
CA ALA A 308 25.08 16.01 -2.17
C ALA A 308 26.25 15.89 -1.19
N SER A 309 27.35 15.30 -1.64
CA SER A 309 28.55 15.04 -0.84
C SER A 309 28.37 14.00 0.27
N THR A 310 27.35 13.14 0.17
CA THR A 310 27.12 12.03 1.11
C THR A 310 28.29 11.06 1.13
N ALA A 311 28.76 10.71 2.34
CA ALA A 311 29.84 9.74 2.54
C ALA A 311 29.44 8.32 2.11
N ALA A 312 30.41 7.51 1.67
CA ALA A 312 30.15 6.10 1.41
C ALA A 312 29.86 5.35 2.70
N LYS A 313 28.78 4.60 2.72
CA LYS A 313 28.40 3.73 3.84
C LYS A 313 28.21 2.30 3.36
N SER A 314 28.97 1.38 3.91
CA SER A 314 28.76 -0.06 3.71
C SER A 314 27.60 -0.53 4.58
N SER A 315 26.80 -1.48 4.08
CA SER A 315 25.70 -2.08 4.83
C SER A 315 24.68 -1.06 5.36
N ASN A 316 24.41 0.00 4.56
CA ASN A 316 23.33 0.92 4.89
C ASN A 316 21.98 0.20 4.86
N SER A 317 21.13 0.51 5.82
CA SER A 317 19.81 -0.13 5.94
C SER A 317 18.79 0.83 6.52
N VAL A 318 17.56 0.68 6.06
CA VAL A 318 16.36 1.31 6.60
C VAL A 318 15.33 0.21 6.90
N GLY A 319 14.57 0.35 7.97
CA GLY A 319 13.52 -0.61 8.31
C GLY A 319 12.14 0.00 8.16
N PHE A 320 11.27 -0.68 7.41
CA PHE A 320 9.84 -0.39 7.38
C PHE A 320 9.11 -1.46 8.17
N LYS A 321 8.12 -1.04 8.94
CA LYS A 321 7.18 -1.95 9.59
C LYS A 321 5.77 -1.69 9.09
N MET A 322 4.98 -2.75 9.07
CA MET A 322 3.57 -2.74 8.74
C MET A 322 2.79 -3.25 9.95
N TYR A 323 1.59 -2.72 10.13
CA TYR A 323 0.69 -3.08 11.20
C TYR A 323 -0.71 -3.26 10.65
N VAL A 324 -1.44 -4.21 11.20
CA VAL A 324 -2.88 -4.36 11.00
C VAL A 324 -3.51 -4.68 12.36
N GLU A 325 -4.74 -4.24 12.56
CA GLU A 325 -5.57 -4.78 13.62
C GLU A 325 -6.21 -6.06 13.10
N GLY A 326 -6.09 -7.16 13.84
CA GLY A 326 -6.82 -8.39 13.55
C GLY A 326 -8.33 -8.15 13.66
N ALA A 327 -9.10 -8.83 12.81
CA ALA A 327 -10.55 -8.89 12.95
C ALA A 327 -10.95 -9.75 14.14
#